data_ec694cf0aaba30aff4d37792218b8c00
#
_entry.id   ec694cf0aaba30aff4d37792218b8c00
#
_cell.length_a   1.000
_cell.length_b   1.000
_cell.length_c   1.000
_cell.angle_alpha   90.00
_cell.angle_beta   90.00
_cell.angle_gamma   90.00
#
_symmetry.space_group_name_H-M   'P 1'
#
loop_
_entity.id
_entity.type
_entity.pdbx_description
1 polymer ?
#
loop_
_entity_poly.entity_id
_entity_poly.type
_entity_poly.pdbx_seq_one_letter_code
_entity_poly.pdbx_strand_id
1 'polypeptide(L)'
;VHLSRYTTDLTKARHWFVEFEGAGLDGLVSKRLDSAYLPGKRGWLKTKHKRTADAVAIGYRVHKRGHGVGSLLLGLYDPDGRLIPVGGIGSFSDRMRDELETELLPLLQRDADGDPVRIEKPRSRFSSSKDQAALALEPSLVVEVAFDQLEGSRFRHAVQLVRFRPDRQAVSCLLEQVERAPSYDLSQVLTD
;
A
#
# COMPACT_ATOMS: atom_id res chain seq x y z
N VAL A 1 -23.27 17.59 13.56
CA VAL A 1 -23.08 16.20 13.11
C VAL A 1 -23.70 16.09 11.74
N HIS A 2 -22.90 15.71 10.74
CA HIS A 2 -23.38 15.53 9.37
C HIS A 2 -23.62 14.04 9.11
N LEU A 3 -24.65 13.72 8.34
CA LEU A 3 -24.93 12.36 7.89
C LEU A 3 -24.39 12.15 6.48
N SER A 4 -23.81 10.98 6.22
CA SER A 4 -23.50 10.57 4.86
C SER A 4 -24.80 10.28 4.10
N ARG A 5 -24.81 10.58 2.81
CA ARG A 5 -25.95 10.23 1.94
C ARG A 5 -26.20 8.73 1.94
N TYR A 6 -27.45 8.36 1.80
CA TYR A 6 -27.87 6.97 1.64
C TYR A 6 -28.87 6.82 0.49
N THR A 7 -28.96 5.64 -0.07
CA THR A 7 -29.93 5.28 -1.11
C THR A 7 -30.24 3.80 -1.07
N THR A 8 -31.43 3.42 -1.52
CA THR A 8 -31.83 2.04 -1.82
C THR A 8 -31.77 1.73 -3.31
N ASP A 9 -31.48 2.74 -4.15
CA ASP A 9 -31.34 2.61 -5.59
C ASP A 9 -29.91 2.19 -5.94
N LEU A 10 -29.77 1.01 -6.55
CA LEU A 10 -28.48 0.45 -6.96
C LEU A 10 -27.78 1.31 -8.01
N THR A 11 -28.52 1.91 -8.95
CA THR A 11 -27.95 2.77 -10.00
C THR A 11 -27.32 4.00 -9.39
N LYS A 12 -28.04 4.64 -8.47
CA LYS A 12 -27.55 5.79 -7.73
C LYS A 12 -26.34 5.44 -6.85
N ALA A 13 -26.37 4.29 -6.19
CA ALA A 13 -25.23 3.82 -5.39
C ALA A 13 -23.98 3.59 -6.26
N ARG A 14 -24.12 2.99 -7.46
CA ARG A 14 -23.01 2.81 -8.41
C ARG A 14 -22.45 4.14 -8.91
N HIS A 15 -23.31 5.13 -9.16
CA HIS A 15 -22.89 6.47 -9.54
C HIS A 15 -22.06 7.12 -8.41
N TRP A 16 -22.53 7.10 -7.19
CA TRP A 16 -21.80 7.59 -6.03
C TRP A 16 -20.47 6.86 -5.77
N PHE A 17 -20.44 5.55 -6.04
CA PHE A 17 -19.21 4.77 -5.90
C PHE A 17 -18.08 5.35 -6.74
N VAL A 18 -18.36 5.75 -7.98
CA VAL A 18 -17.37 6.34 -8.89
C VAL A 18 -17.11 7.82 -8.57
N GLU A 19 -18.18 8.60 -8.40
CA GLU A 19 -18.10 10.05 -8.26
C GLU A 19 -17.42 10.49 -6.96
N PHE A 20 -17.78 9.85 -5.82
CA PHE A 20 -17.29 10.27 -4.52
C PHE A 20 -15.88 9.75 -4.18
N GLU A 21 -15.26 8.99 -5.07
CA GLU A 21 -13.85 8.64 -4.93
C GLU A 21 -12.97 9.90 -4.87
N GLY A 22 -13.26 10.90 -5.68
CA GLY A 22 -12.59 12.21 -5.68
C GLY A 22 -12.75 13.00 -4.36
N ALA A 23 -13.80 12.74 -3.57
CA ALA A 23 -13.99 13.32 -2.24
C ALA A 23 -13.17 12.60 -1.13
N GLY A 24 -12.34 11.63 -1.50
CA GLY A 24 -11.55 10.83 -0.55
C GLY A 24 -12.33 9.72 0.13
N LEU A 25 -13.53 9.38 -0.37
CA LEU A 25 -14.30 8.23 0.11
C LEU A 25 -13.78 6.96 -0.54
N ASP A 26 -13.53 5.94 0.27
CA ASP A 26 -12.90 4.69 -0.17
C ASP A 26 -13.92 3.62 -0.67
N GLY A 27 -15.20 3.97 -0.73
CA GLY A 27 -16.25 3.07 -1.22
C GLY A 27 -17.59 3.21 -0.52
N LEU A 28 -18.41 2.16 -0.58
CA LEU A 28 -19.76 2.11 -0.05
C LEU A 28 -19.86 1.13 1.13
N VAL A 29 -20.77 1.42 2.05
CA VAL A 29 -21.19 0.49 3.11
C VAL A 29 -22.64 0.12 2.88
N SER A 30 -22.88 -1.13 2.46
CA SER A 30 -24.24 -1.68 2.27
C SER A 30 -24.73 -2.34 3.54
N LYS A 31 -25.98 -2.05 3.89
CA LYS A 31 -26.65 -2.56 5.09
C LYS A 31 -27.98 -3.17 4.69
N ARG A 32 -28.34 -4.29 5.31
CA ARG A 32 -29.68 -4.85 5.11
C ARG A 32 -30.71 -3.96 5.80
N LEU A 33 -31.85 -3.70 5.14
CA LEU A 33 -32.90 -2.84 5.67
C LEU A 33 -33.60 -3.44 6.89
N ASP A 34 -33.64 -4.78 6.96
CA ASP A 34 -34.27 -5.57 8.02
C ASP A 34 -33.33 -5.91 9.18
N SER A 35 -32.11 -5.38 9.19
CA SER A 35 -31.12 -5.69 10.24
C SER A 35 -31.03 -4.60 11.30
N ALA A 36 -31.00 -5.00 12.57
CA ALA A 36 -30.66 -4.11 13.67
C ALA A 36 -29.15 -3.81 13.69
N TYR A 37 -28.77 -2.68 14.32
CA TYR A 37 -27.38 -2.41 14.62
C TYR A 37 -26.88 -3.37 15.72
N LEU A 38 -25.85 -4.15 15.42
CA LEU A 38 -25.26 -5.12 16.33
C LEU A 38 -23.82 -4.72 16.63
N PRO A 39 -23.53 -4.08 17.79
CA PRO A 39 -22.17 -3.70 18.17
C PRO A 39 -21.21 -4.88 18.15
N GLY A 40 -20.04 -4.68 17.55
CA GLY A 40 -18.97 -5.72 17.47
C GLY A 40 -19.24 -6.87 16.50
N LYS A 41 -20.38 -6.87 15.77
CA LYS A 41 -20.70 -7.89 14.75
C LYS A 41 -20.44 -7.36 13.34
N ARG A 42 -19.96 -8.22 12.43
CA ARG A 42 -19.78 -7.91 11.01
C ARG A 42 -21.08 -8.17 10.25
N GLY A 43 -22.04 -7.25 10.35
CA GLY A 43 -23.35 -7.34 9.66
C GLY A 43 -23.44 -6.48 8.40
N TRP A 44 -22.42 -5.68 8.10
CA TRP A 44 -22.41 -4.75 6.95
C TRP A 44 -21.39 -5.19 5.89
N LEU A 45 -21.73 -4.94 4.62
CA LEU A 45 -20.84 -5.20 3.50
C LEU A 45 -20.15 -3.89 3.08
N LYS A 46 -18.81 -3.89 3.12
CA LYS A 46 -17.99 -2.77 2.63
C LYS A 46 -17.45 -3.11 1.25
N THR A 47 -17.85 -2.30 0.26
CA THR A 47 -17.35 -2.36 -1.13
C THR A 47 -16.37 -1.22 -1.34
N LYS A 48 -15.11 -1.54 -1.60
CA LYS A 48 -14.03 -0.56 -1.79
C LYS A 48 -13.54 -0.54 -3.24
N HIS A 49 -13.00 0.59 -3.67
CA HIS A 49 -12.18 0.65 -4.88
C HIS A 49 -10.95 -0.25 -4.71
N LYS A 50 -10.63 -0.98 -5.76
CA LYS A 50 -9.39 -1.75 -5.84
C LYS A 50 -8.43 -0.97 -6.73
N ARG A 51 -7.43 -0.36 -6.11
CA ARG A 51 -6.38 0.38 -6.80
C ARG A 51 -5.13 -0.46 -6.85
N THR A 52 -4.40 -0.40 -7.96
CA THR A 52 -3.08 -1.01 -8.09
C THR A 52 -2.07 0.04 -8.52
N ALA A 53 -0.80 -0.21 -8.19
CA ALA A 53 0.34 0.58 -8.64
C ALA A 53 1.52 -0.35 -8.88
N ASP A 54 2.39 0.03 -9.82
CA ASP A 54 3.69 -0.61 -9.98
C ASP A 54 4.71 0.13 -9.11
N ALA A 55 5.37 -0.57 -8.22
CA ALA A 55 6.34 -0.01 -7.29
C ALA A 55 7.67 -0.76 -7.35
N VAL A 56 8.76 -0.05 -7.05
CA VAL A 56 10.11 -0.60 -7.04
C VAL A 56 10.44 -1.17 -5.66
N ALA A 57 10.97 -2.38 -5.60
CA ALA A 57 11.54 -2.94 -4.38
C ALA A 57 12.87 -2.23 -4.08
N ILE A 58 12.94 -1.51 -2.95
CA ILE A 58 14.12 -0.73 -2.53
C ILE A 58 14.88 -1.35 -1.39
N GLY A 59 14.32 -2.39 -0.77
CA GLY A 59 14.93 -3.10 0.33
C GLY A 59 13.99 -4.11 0.96
N TYR A 60 14.51 -4.91 1.88
CA TYR A 60 13.67 -5.82 2.65
C TYR A 60 14.13 -5.95 4.09
N ARG A 61 13.23 -6.35 4.98
CA ARG A 61 13.56 -6.77 6.34
C ARG A 61 13.56 -8.28 6.42
N VAL A 62 14.55 -8.82 7.11
CA VAL A 62 14.59 -10.24 7.42
C VAL A 62 13.42 -10.58 8.35
N HIS A 63 12.80 -11.72 8.16
CA HIS A 63 11.70 -12.16 9.02
C HIS A 63 12.19 -12.42 10.46
N LYS A 64 11.29 -12.28 11.42
CA LYS A 64 11.59 -12.45 12.86
C LYS A 64 12.16 -13.82 13.25
N ARG A 65 12.06 -14.82 12.36
CA ARG A 65 12.69 -16.15 12.52
C ARG A 65 14.20 -16.15 12.24
N GLY A 66 14.76 -15.03 11.76
CA GLY A 66 16.17 -14.89 11.43
C GLY A 66 16.51 -15.21 9.96
N HIS A 67 15.58 -15.70 9.17
CA HIS A 67 15.70 -15.98 7.73
C HIS A 67 14.39 -15.69 7.01
N GLY A 68 14.45 -15.59 5.69
CA GLY A 68 13.32 -15.26 4.83
C GLY A 68 12.92 -13.78 4.87
N VAL A 69 12.19 -13.31 3.87
CA VAL A 69 11.74 -11.93 3.75
C VAL A 69 10.57 -11.66 4.71
N GLY A 70 10.79 -10.83 5.71
CA GLY A 70 9.76 -10.36 6.65
C GLY A 70 8.81 -9.34 6.03
N SER A 71 9.40 -8.34 5.36
CA SER A 71 8.66 -7.34 4.59
C SER A 71 9.52 -6.79 3.46
N LEU A 72 8.92 -6.53 2.30
CA LEU A 72 9.53 -5.85 1.17
C LEU A 72 9.23 -4.36 1.27
N LEU A 73 10.25 -3.51 1.14
CA LEU A 73 10.12 -2.05 1.14
C LEU A 73 9.97 -1.56 -0.30
N LEU A 74 9.10 -0.58 -0.51
CA LEU A 74 8.71 -0.09 -1.81
C LEU A 74 9.00 1.39 -1.97
N GLY A 75 9.40 1.78 -3.18
CA GLY A 75 9.62 3.15 -3.60
C GLY A 75 8.92 3.47 -4.91
N LEU A 76 8.70 4.77 -5.14
CA LEU A 76 8.25 5.35 -6.40
C LEU A 76 9.16 6.52 -6.73
N TYR A 77 9.37 6.78 -8.01
CA TYR A 77 10.15 7.93 -8.46
C TYR A 77 9.29 9.20 -8.45
N ASP A 78 9.84 10.27 -7.86
CA ASP A 78 9.25 11.60 -7.95
C ASP A 78 9.57 12.26 -9.32
N PRO A 79 8.97 13.42 -9.64
CA PRO A 79 9.27 14.14 -10.88
C PRO A 79 10.75 14.56 -11.05
N ASP A 80 11.50 14.66 -9.95
CA ASP A 80 12.93 14.98 -9.96
C ASP A 80 13.83 13.74 -10.16
N GLY A 81 13.21 12.54 -10.33
CA GLY A 81 13.91 11.27 -10.52
C GLY A 81 14.47 10.67 -9.23
N ARG A 82 14.02 11.13 -8.06
CA ARG A 82 14.43 10.58 -6.76
C ARG A 82 13.50 9.45 -6.37
N LEU A 83 14.06 8.37 -5.85
CA LEU A 83 13.30 7.22 -5.38
C LEU A 83 12.80 7.44 -3.95
N ILE A 84 11.50 7.68 -3.81
CA ILE A 84 10.84 8.03 -2.55
C ILE A 84 10.23 6.77 -1.92
N PRO A 85 10.56 6.43 -0.65
CA PRO A 85 9.93 5.31 0.05
C PRO A 85 8.44 5.54 0.29
N VAL A 86 7.59 4.64 -0.24
CA VAL A 86 6.11 4.79 -0.19
C VAL A 86 5.42 3.79 0.71
N GLY A 87 6.09 2.74 1.17
CA GLY A 87 5.51 1.74 2.05
C GLY A 87 6.14 0.37 1.91
N GLY A 88 5.34 -0.69 2.11
CA GLY A 88 5.86 -2.05 1.95
C GLY A 88 4.80 -3.14 2.02
N ILE A 89 5.22 -4.34 1.64
CA ILE A 89 4.45 -5.58 1.68
C ILE A 89 4.92 -6.39 2.89
N GLY A 90 4.01 -6.80 3.76
CA GLY A 90 4.34 -7.62 4.94
C GLY A 90 3.65 -8.98 4.99
N SER A 91 2.72 -9.24 4.06
CA SER A 91 1.89 -10.46 4.07
C SER A 91 2.39 -11.46 3.04
N PHE A 92 3.38 -12.27 3.41
CA PHE A 92 3.90 -13.36 2.61
C PHE A 92 3.62 -14.70 3.31
N SER A 93 3.36 -15.76 2.54
CA SER A 93 3.40 -17.12 3.06
C SER A 93 4.84 -17.50 3.42
N ASP A 94 5.01 -18.47 4.31
CA ASP A 94 6.36 -18.90 4.72
C ASP A 94 7.19 -19.38 3.54
N ARG A 95 6.62 -20.14 2.62
CA ARG A 95 7.26 -20.56 1.37
C ARG A 95 7.73 -19.35 0.53
N MET A 96 6.87 -18.36 0.32
CA MET A 96 7.21 -17.18 -0.46
C MET A 96 8.32 -16.34 0.21
N ARG A 97 8.41 -16.34 1.54
CA ARG A 97 9.48 -15.63 2.27
C ARG A 97 10.85 -16.19 1.93
N ASP A 98 10.98 -17.51 1.89
CA ASP A 98 12.23 -18.19 1.64
C ASP A 98 12.61 -18.12 0.15
N GLU A 99 11.63 -18.25 -0.76
CA GLU A 99 11.79 -18.05 -2.20
C GLU A 99 12.27 -16.63 -2.52
N LEU A 100 11.62 -15.62 -1.95
CA LEU A 100 11.99 -14.22 -2.11
C LEU A 100 13.38 -13.90 -1.59
N GLU A 101 13.81 -14.46 -0.46
CA GLU A 101 15.15 -14.24 0.04
C GLU A 101 16.19 -14.69 -0.98
N THR A 102 16.01 -15.86 -1.56
CA THR A 102 16.90 -16.39 -2.60
C THR A 102 16.95 -15.49 -3.85
N GLU A 103 15.77 -14.99 -4.29
CA GLU A 103 15.67 -14.11 -5.45
C GLU A 103 16.26 -12.71 -5.20
N LEU A 104 16.20 -12.21 -3.97
CA LEU A 104 16.66 -10.87 -3.61
C LEU A 104 18.16 -10.82 -3.26
N LEU A 105 18.78 -11.93 -2.87
CA LEU A 105 20.21 -11.97 -2.55
C LEU A 105 21.13 -11.38 -3.63
N PRO A 106 20.93 -11.67 -4.94
CA PRO A 106 21.72 -11.07 -6.01
C PRO A 106 21.53 -9.57 -6.19
N LEU A 107 20.42 -9.03 -5.69
CA LEU A 107 20.05 -7.62 -5.80
C LEU A 107 20.47 -6.78 -4.58
N LEU A 108 21.14 -7.38 -3.59
CA LEU A 108 21.60 -6.65 -2.43
C LEU A 108 22.65 -5.60 -2.82
N GLN A 109 22.41 -4.35 -2.41
CA GLN A 109 23.47 -3.35 -2.41
C GLN A 109 24.55 -3.74 -1.40
N ARG A 110 25.81 -3.63 -1.83
CA ARG A 110 26.97 -3.92 -0.98
C ARG A 110 27.86 -2.71 -0.86
N ASP A 111 28.43 -2.53 0.31
CA ASP A 111 29.43 -1.49 0.57
C ASP A 111 30.81 -1.89 0.03
N ALA A 112 31.81 -1.06 0.30
CA ALA A 112 33.19 -1.26 -0.15
C ALA A 112 33.85 -2.55 0.41
N ASP A 113 33.37 -3.01 1.57
CA ASP A 113 33.86 -4.22 2.24
C ASP A 113 33.10 -5.48 1.79
N GLY A 114 32.07 -5.31 0.94
CA GLY A 114 31.22 -6.37 0.42
C GLY A 114 30.05 -6.72 1.33
N ASP A 115 29.85 -5.99 2.42
CA ASP A 115 28.75 -6.20 3.35
C ASP A 115 27.43 -5.60 2.81
N PRO A 116 26.27 -6.21 3.11
CA PRO A 116 24.98 -5.65 2.70
C PRO A 116 24.71 -4.27 3.31
N VAL A 117 24.38 -3.29 2.47
CA VAL A 117 24.01 -1.93 2.89
C VAL A 117 22.71 -1.97 3.69
N ARG A 118 22.70 -1.30 4.84
CA ARG A 118 21.56 -1.25 5.75
C ARG A 118 20.83 0.09 5.61
N ILE A 119 19.49 0.02 5.47
CA ILE A 119 18.62 1.19 5.52
C ILE A 119 18.25 1.41 6.98
N GLU A 120 18.73 2.49 7.56
CA GLU A 120 18.35 2.87 8.92
C GLU A 120 16.93 3.46 8.91
N LYS A 121 16.13 3.03 9.87
CA LYS A 121 14.83 3.63 10.13
C LYS A 121 15.02 4.89 10.98
N PRO A 122 14.36 6.02 10.64
CA PRO A 122 14.31 7.15 11.58
C PRO A 122 13.79 6.64 12.94
N ARG A 123 14.55 6.87 14.01
CA ARG A 123 14.15 6.47 15.37
C ARG A 123 12.86 7.15 15.75
N SER A 124 11.78 6.39 15.88
CA SER A 124 10.51 6.83 16.46
C SER A 124 10.54 6.52 17.98
N ARG A 125 9.87 7.34 18.79
CA ARG A 125 9.70 7.09 20.24
C ARG A 125 9.02 5.75 20.55
N PHE A 126 8.41 5.13 19.55
CA PHE A 126 7.68 3.85 19.61
C PHE A 126 8.41 2.71 18.87
N SER A 127 9.63 2.94 18.36
CA SER A 127 10.39 1.86 17.73
C SER A 127 10.95 0.94 18.82
N SER A 128 10.55 -0.35 18.76
CA SER A 128 11.13 -1.36 19.63
C SER A 128 12.56 -1.68 19.18
N SER A 129 13.42 -2.10 20.11
CA SER A 129 14.79 -2.58 19.85
C SER A 129 14.86 -3.82 18.93
N LYS A 130 13.69 -4.40 18.58
CA LYS A 130 13.52 -5.51 17.64
C LYS A 130 13.24 -5.09 16.20
N ASP A 131 13.18 -3.79 15.90
CA ASP A 131 13.04 -3.29 14.52
C ASP A 131 14.37 -3.50 13.80
N GLN A 132 14.51 -4.67 13.17
CA GLN A 132 15.69 -5.00 12.38
C GLN A 132 15.85 -3.98 11.24
N ALA A 133 17.10 -3.52 11.05
CA ALA A 133 17.45 -2.69 9.91
C ALA A 133 17.05 -3.41 8.60
N ALA A 134 16.58 -2.66 7.63
CA ALA A 134 16.30 -3.23 6.32
C ALA A 134 17.61 -3.33 5.53
N LEU A 135 17.70 -4.34 4.67
CA LEU A 135 18.77 -4.50 3.70
C LEU A 135 18.38 -3.76 2.42
N ALA A 136 19.28 -2.95 1.88
CA ALA A 136 19.06 -2.19 0.66
C ALA A 136 19.14 -3.09 -0.58
N LEU A 137 18.30 -2.83 -1.57
CA LEU A 137 18.31 -3.51 -2.87
C LEU A 137 18.65 -2.52 -3.98
N GLU A 138 19.33 -3.01 -5.01
CA GLU A 138 19.39 -2.32 -6.30
C GLU A 138 17.96 -2.15 -6.84
N PRO A 139 17.57 -0.93 -7.25
CA PRO A 139 16.19 -0.61 -7.61
C PRO A 139 15.84 -1.12 -9.02
N SER A 140 15.84 -2.43 -9.21
CA SER A 140 15.57 -3.10 -10.49
C SER A 140 14.31 -3.96 -10.48
N LEU A 141 13.92 -4.48 -9.32
CA LEU A 141 12.73 -5.34 -9.18
C LEU A 141 11.46 -4.49 -9.06
N VAL A 142 10.51 -4.70 -9.98
CA VAL A 142 9.20 -4.04 -9.97
C VAL A 142 8.11 -5.03 -9.57
N VAL A 143 7.20 -4.57 -8.73
CA VAL A 143 6.03 -5.33 -8.27
C VAL A 143 4.76 -4.52 -8.46
N GLU A 144 3.69 -5.15 -8.92
CA GLU A 144 2.35 -4.60 -8.87
C GLU A 144 1.74 -4.87 -7.50
N VAL A 145 1.23 -3.83 -6.87
CA VAL A 145 0.64 -3.89 -5.53
C VAL A 145 -0.77 -3.36 -5.51
N ALA A 146 -1.65 -4.00 -4.73
CA ALA A 146 -2.97 -3.46 -4.41
C ALA A 146 -2.90 -2.63 -3.13
N PHE A 147 -3.48 -1.43 -3.16
CA PHE A 147 -3.50 -0.51 -2.03
C PHE A 147 -4.88 0.11 -1.84
N ASP A 148 -5.15 0.58 -0.62
CA ASP A 148 -6.42 1.23 -0.27
C ASP A 148 -6.35 2.74 -0.51
N GLN A 149 -5.36 3.40 0.10
CA GLN A 149 -5.27 4.84 0.17
C GLN A 149 -3.82 5.31 0.34
N LEU A 150 -3.53 6.49 -0.21
CA LEU A 150 -2.28 7.20 -0.01
C LEU A 150 -2.50 8.33 1.01
N GLU A 151 -1.56 8.51 1.94
CA GLU A 151 -1.47 9.66 2.85
C GLU A 151 -0.15 10.38 2.59
N GLY A 152 -0.22 11.59 2.02
CA GLY A 152 0.97 12.24 1.47
C GLY A 152 1.59 11.37 0.37
N SER A 153 2.88 11.09 0.47
CA SER A 153 3.62 10.21 -0.45
C SER A 153 3.66 8.73 0.00
N ARG A 154 2.90 8.32 1.02
CA ARG A 154 2.99 6.95 1.58
C ARG A 154 1.68 6.21 1.54
N PHE A 155 1.72 4.91 1.30
CA PHE A 155 0.56 4.04 1.51
C PHE A 155 0.17 4.04 2.99
N ARG A 156 -1.11 4.28 3.28
CA ARG A 156 -1.65 4.34 4.64
C ARG A 156 -1.48 3.02 5.40
N HIS A 157 -1.59 1.89 4.69
CA HIS A 157 -1.45 0.55 5.25
C HIS A 157 -0.42 -0.26 4.44
N ALA A 158 0.00 -1.40 4.98
CA ALA A 158 0.77 -2.37 4.22
C ALA A 158 -0.04 -2.82 2.99
N VAL A 159 0.60 -2.78 1.83
CA VAL A 159 -0.01 -3.14 0.55
C VAL A 159 0.07 -4.65 0.32
N GLN A 160 -0.74 -5.15 -0.62
CA GLN A 160 -0.76 -6.56 -1.00
C GLN A 160 -0.04 -6.76 -2.33
N LEU A 161 0.85 -7.74 -2.40
CA LEU A 161 1.46 -8.15 -3.66
C LEU A 161 0.38 -8.71 -4.60
N VAL A 162 0.32 -8.18 -5.83
CA VAL A 162 -0.51 -8.73 -6.91
C VAL A 162 0.33 -9.66 -7.78
N ARG A 163 1.47 -9.16 -8.27
CA ARG A 163 2.43 -9.94 -9.10
C ARG A 163 3.76 -9.22 -9.23
N PHE A 164 4.78 -9.94 -9.68
CA PHE A 164 6.03 -9.36 -10.17
C PHE A 164 5.86 -8.82 -11.58
N ARG A 165 6.60 -7.76 -11.91
CA ARG A 165 6.54 -7.05 -13.20
C ARG A 165 7.93 -7.04 -13.87
N PRO A 166 8.41 -8.20 -14.36
CA PRO A 166 9.71 -8.27 -15.07
C PRO A 166 9.68 -7.51 -16.40
N ASP A 167 8.47 -7.23 -16.91
CA ASP A 167 8.20 -6.47 -18.12
C ASP A 167 8.32 -4.94 -17.92
N ARG A 168 8.47 -4.46 -16.67
CA ARG A 168 8.42 -3.05 -16.33
C ARG A 168 9.78 -2.52 -15.89
N GLN A 169 10.19 -1.38 -16.42
CA GLN A 169 11.41 -0.70 -15.98
C GLN A 169 11.14 0.07 -14.68
N ALA A 170 12.06 -0.03 -13.72
CA ALA A 170 11.93 0.60 -12.41
C ALA A 170 11.71 2.12 -12.50
N VAL A 171 12.44 2.81 -13.38
CA VAL A 171 12.35 4.27 -13.57
C VAL A 171 10.97 4.74 -14.08
N SER A 172 10.14 3.83 -14.61
CA SER A 172 8.78 4.13 -15.05
C SER A 172 7.74 4.07 -13.92
N CYS A 173 8.14 3.65 -12.71
CA CYS A 173 7.28 3.58 -11.55
C CYS A 173 7.21 4.95 -10.84
N LEU A 174 6.41 5.85 -11.41
CA LEU A 174 6.31 7.24 -10.97
C LEU A 174 5.28 7.40 -9.84
N LEU A 175 5.50 8.40 -8.98
CA LEU A 175 4.57 8.75 -7.89
C LEU A 175 3.21 9.20 -8.43
N GLU A 176 3.18 9.83 -9.60
CA GLU A 176 1.96 10.31 -10.27
C GLU A 176 0.90 9.22 -10.50
N GLN A 177 1.30 7.96 -10.68
CA GLN A 177 0.35 6.84 -10.86
C GLN A 177 -0.55 6.60 -9.63
N VAL A 178 -0.16 7.07 -8.46
CA VAL A 178 -0.90 6.91 -7.19
C VAL A 178 -1.49 8.23 -6.70
N GLU A 179 -1.24 9.34 -7.41
CA GLU A 179 -1.85 10.63 -7.12
C GLU A 179 -3.36 10.57 -7.35
N ARG A 180 -4.09 11.31 -6.54
CA ARG A 180 -5.55 11.26 -6.54
C ARG A 180 -6.12 11.96 -7.77
N ALA A 181 -7.25 11.43 -8.27
CA ALA A 181 -8.17 12.18 -9.10
C ALA A 181 -8.53 13.54 -8.45
N PRO A 182 -8.91 14.57 -9.26
CA PRO A 182 -9.19 15.92 -8.77
C PRO A 182 -10.16 15.89 -7.58
N SER A 183 -9.87 16.72 -6.59
CA SER A 183 -10.63 16.79 -5.35
C SER A 183 -12.10 17.15 -5.63
N TYR A 184 -12.99 16.23 -5.23
CA TYR A 184 -14.42 16.50 -5.17
C TYR A 184 -14.73 17.15 -3.82
N ASP A 185 -15.62 18.13 -3.79
CA ASP A 185 -15.99 18.82 -2.55
C ASP A 185 -16.78 17.89 -1.63
N LEU A 186 -16.20 17.56 -0.47
CA LEU A 186 -16.83 16.69 0.53
C LEU A 186 -18.18 17.24 1.02
N SER A 187 -18.38 18.57 1.01
CA SER A 187 -19.66 19.19 1.40
C SER A 187 -20.82 18.74 0.53
N GLN A 188 -20.57 18.37 -0.73
CA GLN A 188 -21.59 17.86 -1.65
C GLN A 188 -22.00 16.40 -1.34
N VAL A 189 -21.22 15.69 -0.54
CA VAL A 189 -21.49 14.30 -0.14
C VAL A 189 -22.29 14.24 1.18
N LEU A 190 -22.11 15.26 2.02
CA LEU A 190 -22.76 15.33 3.31
C LEU A 190 -24.15 15.99 3.17
N THR A 191 -25.09 15.54 3.95
CA THR A 191 -26.40 16.17 4.13
C THR A 191 -26.44 16.88 5.48
N ASP A 192 -27.09 18.03 5.52
CA ASP A 192 -27.35 18.77 6.75
C ASP A 192 -28.28 17.99 7.71
#